data_ef3c412095ee80e4173cd512c11af4ae
#
_entry.id   ef3c412095ee80e4173cd512c11af4ae
#
_cell.length_a   1.000
_cell.length_b   1.000
_cell.length_c   1.000
_cell.angle_alpha   90.00
_cell.angle_beta   90.00
_cell.angle_gamma   90.00
#
_symmetry.space_group_name_H-M   'P 1'
#
loop_
_entity.id
_entity.type
_entity.pdbx_description
1 polymer ?
#
loop_
_entity_poly.entity_id
_entity_poly.type
_entity_poly.pdbx_seq_one_letter_code
_entity_poly.pdbx_strand_id
1 'polypeptide(L)'
;MYKVKVFVTLRESVLDPQGVAVKNSLHRMSYEEVREVRIGKFLELTIDSTDALDERVKEMCEKLLVNTVIEDYRYEVEEVVVQ
;
A
#
# COMPACT_ATOMS: atom_id res chain seq x y z
N MET A 1 -5.71 -2.17 21.48
CA MET A 1 -4.66 -2.34 20.46
C MET A 1 -5.28 -2.35 19.08
N TYR A 2 -4.65 -1.71 18.13
CA TYR A 2 -5.15 -1.64 16.76
C TYR A 2 -4.14 -2.20 15.78
N LYS A 3 -4.65 -2.88 14.77
CA LYS A 3 -3.87 -3.28 13.62
C LYS A 3 -4.25 -2.38 12.45
N VAL A 4 -3.27 -1.71 11.88
CA VAL A 4 -3.47 -0.81 10.75
C VAL A 4 -2.77 -1.38 9.54
N LYS A 5 -3.52 -1.57 8.47
CA LYS A 5 -2.99 -2.07 7.21
C LYS A 5 -2.90 -0.90 6.24
N VAL A 6 -1.70 -0.58 5.80
CA VAL A 6 -1.45 0.52 4.87
C VAL A 6 -1.09 -0.05 3.51
N PHE A 7 -1.83 0.36 2.49
CA PHE A 7 -1.61 -0.05 1.11
C PHE A 7 -1.07 1.13 0.33
N VAL A 8 0.13 0.98 -0.22
CA VAL A 8 0.82 2.06 -0.94
C VAL A 8 1.04 1.62 -2.38
N THR A 9 0.61 2.46 -3.32
CA THR A 9 0.81 2.20 -4.74
C THR A 9 1.35 3.45 -5.41
N LEU A 10 2.10 3.27 -6.50
CA LEU A 10 2.50 4.39 -7.34
C LEU A 10 1.27 5.01 -7.98
N ARG A 11 1.26 6.34 -8.12
CA ARG A 11 0.19 7.04 -8.84
C ARG A 11 0.14 6.56 -10.28
N GLU A 12 -1.04 6.56 -10.88
CA GLU A 12 -1.24 6.07 -12.24
C GLU A 12 -0.35 6.78 -13.26
N SER A 13 -0.08 8.06 -13.05
CA SER A 13 0.77 8.85 -13.92
C SER A 13 2.27 8.52 -13.80
N VAL A 14 2.66 7.73 -12.80
CA VAL A 14 4.05 7.36 -12.56
C VAL A 14 4.33 6.00 -13.17
N LEU A 15 5.41 5.91 -13.94
CA LEU A 15 5.83 4.64 -14.53
C LEU A 15 6.22 3.65 -13.44
N ASP A 16 5.73 2.43 -13.57
CA ASP A 16 6.07 1.30 -12.69
C ASP A 16 6.87 0.26 -13.47
N PRO A 17 8.21 0.37 -13.49
CA PRO A 17 9.05 -0.57 -14.25
C PRO A 17 8.92 -2.01 -13.78
N GLN A 18 8.72 -2.22 -12.48
CA GLN A 18 8.54 -3.56 -11.92
C GLN A 18 7.23 -4.18 -12.39
N GLY A 19 6.15 -3.41 -12.38
CA GLY A 19 4.86 -3.88 -12.87
C GLY A 19 4.90 -4.22 -14.35
N VAL A 20 5.57 -3.42 -15.15
CA VAL A 20 5.75 -3.67 -16.58
C VAL A 20 6.54 -4.97 -16.80
N ALA A 21 7.61 -5.17 -16.03
CA ALA A 21 8.43 -6.39 -16.15
C ALA A 21 7.62 -7.65 -15.81
N VAL A 22 6.81 -7.60 -14.76
CA VAL A 22 5.93 -8.72 -14.37
C VAL A 22 4.91 -8.98 -15.46
N LYS A 23 4.27 -7.96 -15.98
CA LYS A 23 3.30 -8.09 -17.06
C LYS A 23 3.91 -8.79 -18.28
N ASN A 24 5.10 -8.32 -18.69
CA ASN A 24 5.79 -8.92 -19.85
C ASN A 24 6.14 -10.38 -19.60
N SER A 25 6.57 -10.72 -18.39
CA SER A 25 6.85 -12.11 -18.02
C SER A 25 5.59 -12.98 -18.09
N LEU A 26 4.47 -12.46 -17.61
CA LEU A 26 3.19 -13.19 -17.69
C LEU A 26 2.76 -13.41 -19.12
N HIS A 27 2.95 -12.43 -20.00
CA HIS A 27 2.66 -12.58 -21.42
C HIS A 27 3.51 -13.67 -22.06
N ARG A 28 4.80 -13.73 -21.71
CA ARG A 28 5.68 -14.80 -22.21
C ARG A 28 5.26 -16.18 -21.72
N MET A 29 4.57 -16.24 -20.57
CA MET A 29 4.03 -17.49 -20.03
C MET A 29 2.62 -17.81 -20.55
N SER A 30 2.16 -17.09 -21.57
CA SER A 30 0.86 -17.24 -22.22
C SER A 30 -0.33 -16.71 -21.42
N TYR A 31 -0.11 -15.84 -20.45
CA TYR A 31 -1.18 -15.15 -19.72
C TYR A 31 -1.46 -13.79 -20.38
N GLU A 32 -1.90 -13.82 -21.62
CA GLU A 32 -2.09 -12.61 -22.42
C GLU A 32 -3.29 -11.76 -21.99
N GLU A 33 -4.19 -12.31 -21.18
CA GLU A 33 -5.34 -11.60 -20.63
C GLU A 33 -4.96 -10.56 -19.59
N VAL A 34 -3.73 -10.57 -19.10
CA VAL A 34 -3.25 -9.57 -18.13
C VAL A 34 -2.97 -8.27 -18.85
N ARG A 35 -3.76 -7.24 -18.56
CA ARG A 35 -3.63 -5.93 -19.22
C ARG A 35 -2.68 -4.99 -18.50
N GLU A 36 -2.66 -5.08 -17.17
CA GLU A 36 -1.86 -4.18 -16.35
C GLU A 36 -1.45 -4.87 -15.07
N VAL A 37 -0.22 -4.60 -14.64
CA VAL A 37 0.29 -5.02 -13.33
C VAL A 37 0.87 -3.79 -12.66
N ARG A 38 0.43 -3.54 -11.44
CA ARG A 38 0.96 -2.44 -10.61
C ARG A 38 1.51 -3.07 -9.35
N ILE A 39 2.74 -2.70 -9.01
CA ILE A 39 3.39 -3.19 -7.79
C ILE A 39 3.41 -2.08 -6.76
N GLY A 40 3.01 -2.42 -5.56
CA GLY A 40 3.03 -1.51 -4.44
C GLY A 40 3.60 -2.19 -3.21
N LYS A 41 3.45 -1.54 -2.09
CA LYS A 41 3.88 -2.12 -0.81
C LYS A 41 2.72 -2.15 0.18
N PHE A 42 2.84 -3.06 1.11
CA PHE A 42 1.88 -3.29 2.17
C PHE A 42 2.61 -3.19 3.50
N LEU A 43 2.09 -2.36 4.39
CA LEU A 43 2.62 -2.24 5.74
C LEU A 43 1.55 -2.63 6.74
N GLU A 44 1.95 -3.34 7.77
CA GLU A 44 1.07 -3.74 8.84
C GLU A 44 1.63 -3.17 10.14
N LEU A 45 0.86 -2.27 10.74
CA LEU A 45 1.25 -1.60 11.97
C LEU A 45 0.42 -2.14 13.13
N THR A 46 1.07 -2.39 14.24
CA THR A 46 0.38 -2.69 15.50
C THR A 46 0.56 -1.50 16.42
N ILE A 47 -0.53 -0.84 16.77
CA ILE A 47 -0.51 0.41 17.51
C ILE A 47 -1.29 0.25 18.80
N ASP A 48 -0.73 0.72 19.90
CA ASP A 48 -1.43 0.78 21.17
C ASP A 48 -2.62 1.71 21.08
N SER A 49 -3.63 1.45 21.90
CA SER A 49 -4.83 2.30 21.95
C SER A 49 -4.45 3.75 22.24
N THR A 50 -4.93 4.65 21.40
CA THR A 50 -4.63 6.08 21.51
C THR A 50 -5.80 6.88 20.99
N ASP A 51 -5.92 8.10 21.48
CA ASP A 51 -6.86 9.07 20.93
C ASP A 51 -6.36 9.57 19.58
N ALA A 52 -7.27 9.99 18.71
CA ALA A 52 -6.94 10.53 17.39
C ALA A 52 -6.11 9.57 16.53
N LEU A 53 -6.45 8.28 16.55
CA LEU A 53 -5.73 7.24 15.81
C LEU A 53 -5.63 7.57 14.31
N ASP A 54 -6.74 7.99 13.69
CA ASP A 54 -6.77 8.30 12.26
C ASP A 54 -5.80 9.43 11.90
N GLU A 55 -5.78 10.48 12.70
CA GLU A 55 -4.86 11.60 12.48
C GLU A 55 -3.41 11.17 12.59
N ARG A 56 -3.11 10.32 13.58
CA ARG A 56 -1.75 9.82 13.78
C ARG A 56 -1.32 8.91 12.64
N VAL A 57 -2.20 8.05 12.16
CA VAL A 57 -1.89 7.16 11.02
C VAL A 57 -1.64 7.98 9.77
N LYS A 58 -2.47 8.97 9.47
CA LYS A 58 -2.27 9.85 8.33
C LYS A 58 -0.93 10.57 8.42
N GLU A 59 -0.61 11.08 9.61
CA GLU A 59 0.66 11.77 9.85
C GLU A 59 1.86 10.84 9.60
N MET A 60 1.79 9.60 10.10
CA MET A 60 2.85 8.61 9.85
C MET A 60 3.02 8.33 8.36
N CYS A 61 1.91 8.15 7.65
CA CYS A 61 1.94 7.90 6.21
C CYS A 61 2.58 9.06 5.46
N GLU A 62 2.14 10.28 5.74
CA GLU A 62 2.60 11.46 5.02
C GLU A 62 4.04 11.85 5.34
N LYS A 63 4.49 11.60 6.58
CA LYS A 63 5.85 11.97 6.99
C LYS A 63 6.90 10.92 6.68
N LEU A 64 6.53 9.64 6.63
CA LEU A 64 7.51 8.58 6.52
C LEU A 64 7.12 7.45 5.57
N LEU A 65 5.92 6.91 5.73
CA LEU A 65 5.57 5.62 5.12
C LEU A 65 5.31 5.72 3.61
N VAL A 66 4.90 6.88 3.14
CA VAL A 66 4.48 7.10 1.76
C VAL A 66 5.24 8.29 1.18
N ASN A 67 5.73 8.13 -0.04
CA ASN A 67 6.26 9.26 -0.79
C ASN A 67 5.08 9.94 -1.51
N THR A 68 4.51 10.97 -0.89
CA THR A 68 3.29 11.62 -1.36
C THR A 68 3.42 12.31 -2.72
N VAL A 69 4.64 12.47 -3.23
CA VAL A 69 4.88 13.04 -4.56
C VAL A 69 4.53 12.02 -5.65
N ILE A 70 4.87 10.76 -5.44
CA ILE A 70 4.73 9.72 -6.48
C ILE A 70 3.80 8.56 -6.08
N GLU A 71 3.36 8.50 -4.82
CA GLU A 71 2.58 7.38 -4.31
C GLU A 71 1.24 7.84 -3.77
N ASP A 72 0.24 6.99 -3.93
CA ASP A 72 -1.05 7.09 -3.25
C ASP A 72 -1.10 6.03 -2.17
N TYR A 73 -1.94 6.26 -1.16
CA TYR A 73 -2.10 5.27 -0.10
C TYR A 73 -3.57 5.20 0.36
N ARG A 74 -3.90 4.06 0.93
CA ARG A 74 -5.11 3.89 1.72
C ARG A 74 -4.78 3.04 2.93
N TYR A 75 -5.60 3.09 3.95
CA TYR A 75 -5.38 2.26 5.13
C TYR A 75 -6.70 1.74 5.68
N GLU A 76 -6.60 0.62 6.38
CA GLU A 76 -7.72 -0.01 7.07
C GLU A 76 -7.32 -0.19 8.53
N VAL A 77 -8.26 0.09 9.44
CA VAL A 77 -8.04 -0.04 10.88
C VAL A 77 -8.89 -1.18 11.41
N GLU A 78 -8.27 -2.06 12.16
CA GLU A 78 -8.94 -3.18 12.80
C GLU A 78 -8.59 -3.16 14.29
N GLU A 79 -9.62 -3.22 15.14
CA GLU A 79 -9.41 -3.32 16.58
C GLU A 79 -9.07 -4.76 16.94
N VAL A 80 -7.96 -4.95 17.66
CA VAL A 80 -7.52 -6.25 18.10
C VAL A 80 -7.86 -6.40 19.59
N VAL A 81 -8.66 -7.40 19.89
CA VAL A 81 -8.95 -7.74 21.28
C VAL A 81 -7.89 -8.71 21.75
N VAL A 82 -7.13 -8.28 22.74
CA VAL A 82 -6.11 -9.13 23.35
C VAL A 82 -6.80 -9.94 24.48
N GLN A 83 -6.77 -11.24 24.33
CA GLN A 83 -7.29 -12.13 25.35
C GLN A 83 -6.17 -12.61 26.26
#